data_7a5cdd3d82c5d2deae0a121d055ed60c
#
_entry.id   7a5cdd3d82c5d2deae0a121d055ed60c
#
_cell.length_a   1.000
_cell.length_b   1.000
_cell.length_c   1.000
_cell.angle_alpha   90.00
_cell.angle_beta   90.00
_cell.angle_gamma   90.00
#
_symmetry.space_group_name_H-M   'P 1'
#
loop_
_entity.id
_entity.type
_entity.pdbx_description
1 polymer ?
#
loop_
_entity_poly.entity_id
_entity_poly.type
_entity_poly.pdbx_seq_one_letter_code
_entity_poly.pdbx_strand_id
1 'polypeptide(L)'
;MSLTACFPSARPAQQAGTTLITTLLMLTVILLLGTASAQLALQGEKSSRNDRDHQIAFQAAEAALIDAEMDIQQSPDPLRSRSHLFVAEILQDEAVLAEGECGAGIQNAWLGVCRQLRMESEAAWKRIDFLAAGNATTAIPYGHFTGRSFQTGIGTLPAALPRYIIEYMPYRGPGHSAEQVEYLYRITAVGFGVRETTRVALQSFYRKMPL
;
A
#
# COMPACT_ATOMS: atom_id res chain seq x y z
N MET A 1 -59.99 80.91 -27.14
CA MET A 1 -60.25 79.57 -26.59
C MET A 1 -58.89 78.96 -26.25
N SER A 2 -58.55 79.01 -24.96
CA SER A 2 -57.21 78.50 -24.50
C SER A 2 -57.46 77.18 -23.78
N LEU A 3 -56.95 76.08 -24.30
CA LEU A 3 -57.06 74.76 -23.74
C LEU A 3 -55.79 74.53 -22.83
N THR A 4 -56.03 74.55 -21.53
CA THR A 4 -55.11 74.22 -20.50
C THR A 4 -55.09 72.72 -20.33
N ALA A 5 -53.95 72.04 -20.78
CA ALA A 5 -53.75 70.62 -20.57
C ALA A 5 -53.29 70.36 -19.11
N CYS A 6 -54.08 69.65 -18.34
CA CYS A 6 -53.76 69.24 -17.01
C CYS A 6 -52.94 67.94 -17.07
N PHE A 7 -51.66 68.02 -16.72
CA PHE A 7 -50.79 66.82 -16.60
C PHE A 7 -50.99 66.21 -15.21
N PRO A 8 -51.28 64.91 -15.09
CA PRO A 8 -51.37 64.25 -13.78
C PRO A 8 -49.97 64.15 -13.16
N SER A 9 -49.76 64.65 -11.95
CA SER A 9 -48.58 64.56 -11.16
C SER A 9 -48.34 63.07 -10.78
N ALA A 10 -47.30 62.48 -11.29
CA ALA A 10 -46.85 61.16 -10.87
C ALA A 10 -46.44 61.21 -9.39
N ARG A 11 -47.12 60.44 -8.53
CA ARG A 11 -46.76 60.26 -7.15
C ARG A 11 -45.34 59.62 -7.09
N PRO A 12 -44.41 60.13 -6.29
CA PRO A 12 -43.07 59.47 -6.10
C PRO A 12 -43.34 58.12 -5.47
N ALA A 13 -42.93 57.08 -6.15
CA ALA A 13 -42.92 55.70 -5.61
C ALA A 13 -42.13 55.69 -4.29
N GLN A 14 -42.77 55.32 -3.20
CA GLN A 14 -42.07 55.11 -1.91
C GLN A 14 -41.06 54.03 -2.11
N GLN A 15 -39.76 54.40 -2.08
CA GLN A 15 -38.66 53.46 -2.06
C GLN A 15 -38.69 52.69 -0.73
N ALA A 16 -39.30 51.51 -0.75
CA ALA A 16 -39.26 50.60 0.37
C ALA A 16 -37.82 50.06 0.51
N GLY A 17 -37.26 50.02 1.75
CA GLY A 17 -35.87 49.60 2.06
C GLY A 17 -35.54 48.14 1.77
N THR A 18 -36.11 47.55 0.73
CA THR A 18 -35.87 46.15 0.30
C THR A 18 -34.48 45.91 -0.27
N THR A 19 -33.82 46.95 -0.80
CA THR A 19 -32.49 46.86 -1.38
C THR A 19 -31.42 46.46 -0.34
N LEU A 20 -31.53 46.95 0.89
CA LEU A 20 -30.60 46.64 1.96
C LEU A 20 -30.71 45.18 2.39
N ILE A 21 -31.91 44.63 2.44
CA ILE A 21 -32.16 43.24 2.79
C ILE A 21 -31.63 42.32 1.68
N THR A 22 -31.89 42.66 0.41
CA THR A 22 -31.42 41.85 -0.72
C THR A 22 -29.91 41.87 -0.88
N THR A 23 -29.23 43.03 -0.65
CA THR A 23 -27.77 43.10 -0.66
C THR A 23 -27.16 42.35 0.49
N LEU A 24 -27.72 42.41 1.70
CA LEU A 24 -27.23 41.64 2.86
C LEU A 24 -27.37 40.14 2.59
N LEU A 25 -28.50 39.71 2.02
CA LEU A 25 -28.77 38.32 1.70
C LEU A 25 -27.78 37.79 0.61
N MET A 26 -27.56 38.59 -0.44
CA MET A 26 -26.57 38.27 -1.47
C MET A 26 -25.14 38.18 -0.88
N LEU A 27 -24.78 39.10 -0.01
CA LEU A 27 -23.47 39.12 0.62
C LEU A 27 -23.25 37.89 1.51
N THR A 28 -24.25 37.47 2.29
CA THR A 28 -24.18 36.27 3.11
C THR A 28 -24.04 35.00 2.25
N VAL A 29 -24.79 34.91 1.14
CA VAL A 29 -24.66 33.75 0.21
C VAL A 29 -23.28 33.70 -0.42
N ILE A 30 -22.75 34.83 -0.90
CA ILE A 30 -21.39 34.86 -1.49
C ILE A 30 -20.35 34.48 -0.46
N LEU A 31 -20.48 34.92 0.79
CA LEU A 31 -19.55 34.60 1.87
C LEU A 31 -19.57 33.11 2.22
N LEU A 32 -20.78 32.50 2.27
CA LEU A 32 -20.94 31.06 2.49
C LEU A 32 -20.36 30.25 1.34
N LEU A 33 -20.58 30.63 0.09
CA LEU A 33 -20.01 29.97 -1.07
C LEU A 33 -18.49 30.11 -1.10
N GLY A 34 -17.95 31.27 -0.75
CA GLY A 34 -16.51 31.51 -0.66
C GLY A 34 -15.82 30.63 0.40
N THR A 35 -16.40 30.54 1.59
CA THR A 35 -15.87 29.67 2.65
C THR A 35 -15.96 28.19 2.30
N ALA A 36 -17.06 27.75 1.69
CA ALA A 36 -17.23 26.37 1.24
C ALA A 36 -16.18 26.00 0.16
N SER A 37 -15.94 26.89 -0.81
CA SER A 37 -14.94 26.68 -1.86
C SER A 37 -13.52 26.58 -1.29
N ALA A 38 -13.17 27.41 -0.31
CA ALA A 38 -11.88 27.36 0.37
C ALA A 38 -11.68 26.04 1.12
N GLN A 39 -12.72 25.55 1.80
CA GLN A 39 -12.67 24.25 2.49
C GLN A 39 -12.47 23.08 1.53
N LEU A 40 -13.17 23.07 0.39
CA LEU A 40 -13.01 22.07 -0.65
C LEU A 40 -11.58 22.05 -1.23
N ALA A 41 -11.00 23.22 -1.46
CA ALA A 41 -9.61 23.34 -1.93
C ALA A 41 -8.61 22.73 -0.94
N LEU A 42 -8.75 23.02 0.35
CA LEU A 42 -7.89 22.45 1.39
C LEU A 42 -8.05 20.94 1.55
N GLN A 43 -9.28 20.43 1.40
CA GLN A 43 -9.53 18.98 1.41
C GLN A 43 -8.91 18.30 0.19
N GLY A 44 -9.01 18.91 -0.99
CA GLY A 44 -8.39 18.43 -2.23
C GLY A 44 -6.87 18.31 -2.10
N GLU A 45 -6.20 19.30 -1.49
CA GLU A 45 -4.77 19.27 -1.25
C GLU A 45 -4.38 18.12 -0.30
N LYS A 46 -5.10 17.96 0.81
CA LYS A 46 -4.85 16.85 1.76
C LYS A 46 -5.04 15.49 1.11
N SER A 47 -6.09 15.33 0.31
CA SER A 47 -6.36 14.09 -0.44
C SER A 47 -5.22 13.79 -1.41
N SER A 48 -4.79 14.77 -2.20
CA SER A 48 -3.70 14.61 -3.17
C SER A 48 -2.38 14.20 -2.51
N ARG A 49 -2.05 14.79 -1.36
CA ARG A 49 -0.86 14.40 -0.58
C ARG A 49 -0.96 12.96 -0.06
N ASN A 50 -2.15 12.58 0.42
CA ASN A 50 -2.38 11.21 0.90
C ASN A 50 -2.31 10.19 -0.24
N ASP A 51 -2.90 10.49 -1.39
CA ASP A 51 -2.86 9.62 -2.57
C ASP A 51 -1.42 9.42 -3.06
N ARG A 52 -0.62 10.48 -3.06
CA ARG A 52 0.81 10.38 -3.39
C ARG A 52 1.57 9.50 -2.40
N ASP A 53 1.32 9.65 -1.11
CA ASP A 53 1.96 8.85 -0.06
C ASP A 53 1.60 7.36 -0.22
N HIS A 54 0.33 7.06 -0.53
CA HIS A 54 -0.12 5.72 -0.87
C HIS A 54 0.53 5.15 -2.14
N GLN A 55 0.71 5.97 -3.19
CA GLN A 55 1.39 5.53 -4.41
C GLN A 55 2.85 5.17 -4.17
N ILE A 56 3.54 5.95 -3.33
CA ILE A 56 4.93 5.64 -2.93
C ILE A 56 4.98 4.29 -2.20
N ALA A 57 4.07 4.08 -1.24
CA ALA A 57 3.98 2.81 -0.53
C ALA A 57 3.66 1.63 -1.47
N PHE A 58 2.77 1.84 -2.44
CA PHE A 58 2.39 0.84 -3.42
C PHE A 58 3.59 0.43 -4.30
N GLN A 59 4.30 1.39 -4.87
CA GLN A 59 5.50 1.13 -5.69
C GLN A 59 6.61 0.43 -4.88
N ALA A 60 6.76 0.80 -3.61
CA ALA A 60 7.70 0.13 -2.73
C ALA A 60 7.30 -1.34 -2.47
N ALA A 61 6.01 -1.62 -2.29
CA ALA A 61 5.51 -2.99 -2.13
C ALA A 61 5.68 -3.82 -3.41
N GLU A 62 5.41 -3.24 -4.59
CA GLU A 62 5.66 -3.91 -5.88
C GLU A 62 7.14 -4.25 -6.07
N ALA A 63 8.03 -3.33 -5.73
CA ALA A 63 9.47 -3.60 -5.79
C ALA A 63 9.86 -4.78 -4.88
N ALA A 64 9.27 -4.87 -3.69
CA ALA A 64 9.52 -5.99 -2.77
C ALA A 64 8.94 -7.32 -3.26
N LEU A 65 7.80 -7.32 -3.98
CA LEU A 65 7.30 -8.54 -4.64
C LEU A 65 8.30 -9.07 -5.68
N ILE A 66 8.81 -8.18 -6.52
CA ILE A 66 9.81 -8.55 -7.54
C ILE A 66 11.11 -9.05 -6.87
N ASP A 67 11.53 -8.42 -5.78
CA ASP A 67 12.71 -8.84 -5.01
C ASP A 67 12.53 -10.25 -4.43
N ALA A 68 11.34 -10.55 -3.91
CA ALA A 68 10.99 -11.87 -3.40
C ALA A 68 10.94 -12.95 -4.48
N GLU A 69 10.43 -12.63 -5.67
CA GLU A 69 10.44 -13.56 -6.81
C GLU A 69 11.86 -13.90 -7.25
N MET A 70 12.76 -12.90 -7.25
CA MET A 70 14.19 -13.13 -7.52
C MET A 70 14.87 -13.95 -6.42
N ASP A 71 14.53 -13.72 -5.15
CA ASP A 71 15.02 -14.52 -4.01
C ASP A 71 14.66 -16.01 -4.19
N ILE A 72 13.43 -16.31 -4.61
CA ILE A 72 12.96 -17.67 -4.86
C ILE A 72 13.59 -18.28 -6.11
N GLN A 73 13.53 -17.56 -7.24
CA GLN A 73 13.91 -18.10 -8.54
C GLN A 73 15.44 -18.21 -8.68
N GLN A 74 16.09 -17.05 -8.64
CA GLN A 74 17.55 -16.94 -8.75
C GLN A 74 17.96 -15.53 -8.35
N SER A 75 18.65 -15.42 -7.22
CA SER A 75 19.19 -14.15 -6.78
C SER A 75 20.26 -13.62 -7.73
N PRO A 76 20.25 -12.32 -8.05
CA PRO A 76 21.32 -11.69 -8.84
C PRO A 76 22.67 -11.68 -8.11
N ASP A 77 22.69 -11.73 -6.78
CA ASP A 77 23.92 -11.82 -5.99
C ASP A 77 24.16 -13.26 -5.52
N PRO A 78 25.12 -13.99 -6.11
CA PRO A 78 25.39 -15.39 -5.74
C PRO A 78 25.84 -15.56 -4.29
N LEU A 79 26.48 -14.56 -3.69
CA LEU A 79 26.99 -14.63 -2.31
C LEU A 79 25.88 -14.53 -1.27
N ARG A 80 24.75 -13.93 -1.62
CA ARG A 80 23.57 -13.76 -0.75
C ARG A 80 22.46 -14.74 -1.10
N SER A 81 22.57 -15.41 -2.24
CA SER A 81 21.54 -16.29 -2.77
C SER A 81 21.23 -17.44 -1.82
N ARG A 82 19.94 -17.65 -1.61
CA ARG A 82 19.39 -18.84 -0.94
C ARG A 82 18.37 -19.58 -1.80
N SER A 83 18.33 -19.29 -3.11
CA SER A 83 17.38 -19.90 -4.05
C SER A 83 17.43 -21.43 -4.08
N HIS A 84 18.55 -22.03 -3.68
CA HIS A 84 18.72 -23.47 -3.51
C HIS A 84 17.84 -24.05 -2.39
N LEU A 85 17.39 -23.24 -1.42
CA LEU A 85 16.51 -23.71 -0.34
C LEU A 85 15.06 -23.92 -0.81
N PHE A 86 14.67 -23.26 -1.90
CA PHE A 86 13.32 -23.34 -2.45
C PHE A 86 13.17 -24.51 -3.45
N VAL A 87 13.47 -25.72 -2.97
CA VAL A 87 13.30 -26.98 -3.71
C VAL A 87 12.49 -27.95 -2.88
N ALA A 88 11.75 -28.85 -3.55
CA ALA A 88 10.82 -29.75 -2.89
C ALA A 88 11.48 -30.65 -1.85
N GLU A 89 12.67 -31.13 -2.13
CA GLU A 89 13.43 -32.03 -1.25
C GLU A 89 13.73 -31.40 0.10
N ILE A 90 14.01 -30.10 0.13
CA ILE A 90 14.33 -29.36 1.38
C ILE A 90 13.03 -28.94 2.09
N LEU A 91 12.03 -28.46 1.34
CA LEU A 91 10.78 -27.91 1.90
C LEU A 91 9.86 -29.00 2.48
N GLN A 92 10.08 -30.27 2.11
CA GLN A 92 9.35 -31.41 2.70
C GLN A 92 9.85 -31.75 4.11
N ASP A 93 11.08 -31.38 4.46
CA ASP A 93 11.66 -31.68 5.76
C ASP A 93 10.98 -30.86 6.86
N GLU A 94 10.27 -31.55 7.75
CA GLU A 94 9.58 -30.93 8.90
C GLU A 94 10.52 -30.37 9.96
N ALA A 95 11.78 -30.79 9.94
CA ALA A 95 12.79 -30.28 10.86
C ALA A 95 13.24 -28.84 10.51
N VAL A 96 12.98 -28.38 9.27
CA VAL A 96 13.40 -27.06 8.83
C VAL A 96 12.52 -25.96 9.40
N LEU A 97 11.21 -26.11 9.30
CA LEU A 97 10.20 -25.18 9.84
C LEU A 97 8.97 -25.96 10.27
N ALA A 98 8.54 -25.79 11.51
CA ALA A 98 7.28 -26.33 11.97
C ALA A 98 6.08 -25.66 11.27
N GLU A 99 4.93 -26.35 11.22
CA GLU A 99 3.72 -25.78 10.63
C GLU A 99 3.34 -24.48 11.33
N GLY A 100 3.10 -23.43 10.53
CA GLY A 100 2.72 -22.10 11.01
C GLY A 100 3.86 -21.25 11.55
N GLU A 101 5.07 -21.77 11.57
CA GLU A 101 6.25 -21.00 11.96
C GLU A 101 6.88 -20.27 10.77
N CYS A 102 7.56 -19.17 11.08
CA CYS A 102 8.35 -18.38 10.16
C CYS A 102 9.78 -18.28 10.67
N GLY A 103 10.73 -18.38 9.78
CA GLY A 103 12.13 -18.10 10.11
C GLY A 103 12.30 -16.67 10.59
N ALA A 104 12.97 -16.48 11.71
CA ALA A 104 13.24 -15.19 12.32
C ALA A 104 14.75 -14.95 12.50
N GLY A 105 15.15 -13.68 12.57
CA GLY A 105 16.52 -13.24 12.77
C GLY A 105 17.25 -12.91 11.47
N ILE A 106 17.88 -11.73 11.44
CA ILE A 106 18.51 -11.16 10.24
C ILE A 106 19.65 -12.03 9.64
N GLN A 107 20.26 -12.89 10.45
CA GLN A 107 21.33 -13.81 10.01
C GLN A 107 20.79 -15.19 9.62
N ASN A 108 19.49 -15.42 9.75
CA ASN A 108 18.91 -16.73 9.47
C ASN A 108 18.65 -16.88 7.96
N ALA A 109 19.15 -17.96 7.36
CA ALA A 109 18.89 -18.28 5.96
C ALA A 109 17.39 -18.49 5.66
N TRP A 110 16.61 -18.90 6.67
CA TRP A 110 15.16 -19.07 6.58
C TRP A 110 14.37 -17.82 6.93
N LEU A 111 15.04 -16.69 7.17
CA LEU A 111 14.35 -15.43 7.47
C LEU A 111 13.17 -15.20 6.52
N GLY A 112 11.99 -14.95 7.07
CA GLY A 112 10.78 -14.59 6.33
C GLY A 112 10.16 -15.72 5.50
N VAL A 113 10.71 -16.94 5.56
CA VAL A 113 10.07 -18.12 4.97
C VAL A 113 9.17 -18.73 6.01
N CYS A 114 7.89 -18.93 5.66
CA CYS A 114 6.86 -19.45 6.54
C CYS A 114 6.27 -20.72 5.96
N ARG A 115 6.09 -21.75 6.80
CA ARG A 115 5.33 -22.92 6.40
C ARG A 115 3.84 -22.66 6.65
N GLN A 116 3.02 -22.78 5.61
CA GLN A 116 1.58 -22.55 5.77
C GLN A 116 0.96 -23.61 6.68
N LEU A 117 0.15 -23.15 7.62
CA LEU A 117 -0.76 -24.02 8.38
C LEU A 117 -1.86 -24.57 7.47
N ARG A 118 -2.32 -25.79 7.77
CA ARG A 118 -3.51 -26.35 7.13
C ARG A 118 -4.70 -25.41 7.30
N MET A 119 -5.55 -25.36 6.32
CA MET A 119 -6.64 -24.47 5.91
C MET A 119 -7.44 -23.65 6.96
N GLU A 120 -7.24 -23.76 8.27
CA GLU A 120 -8.09 -23.13 9.28
C GLU A 120 -7.40 -22.05 10.14
N SER A 121 -6.13 -21.76 9.91
CA SER A 121 -5.42 -20.77 10.74
C SER A 121 -5.23 -19.42 10.04
N GLU A 122 -5.09 -18.40 10.86
CA GLU A 122 -4.81 -17.06 10.41
C GLU A 122 -3.51 -17.00 9.59
N ALA A 123 -3.56 -16.34 8.43
CA ALA A 123 -2.40 -16.18 7.55
C ALA A 123 -1.21 -15.56 8.29
N ALA A 124 0.02 -16.06 8.01
CA ALA A 124 1.22 -15.65 8.74
C ALA A 124 1.45 -14.13 8.70
N TRP A 125 1.17 -13.48 7.57
CA TRP A 125 1.35 -12.04 7.41
C TRP A 125 0.56 -11.17 8.40
N LYS A 126 -0.54 -11.66 8.96
CA LYS A 126 -1.33 -10.93 9.96
C LYS A 126 -0.69 -10.93 11.35
N ARG A 127 0.18 -11.90 11.63
CA ARG A 127 0.85 -12.09 12.93
C ARG A 127 2.24 -11.46 12.97
N ILE A 128 2.78 -11.05 11.80
CA ILE A 128 4.15 -10.57 11.67
C ILE A 128 4.18 -9.05 11.78
N ASP A 129 5.12 -8.56 12.59
CA ASP A 129 5.48 -7.14 12.60
C ASP A 129 6.52 -6.87 11.51
N PHE A 130 6.08 -6.20 10.44
CA PHE A 130 6.96 -5.83 9.33
C PHE A 130 7.96 -4.71 9.66
N LEU A 131 7.90 -4.10 10.84
CA LEU A 131 8.87 -3.11 11.31
C LEU A 131 9.88 -3.67 12.31
N ALA A 132 9.68 -4.89 12.79
CA ALA A 132 10.63 -5.54 13.69
C ALA A 132 12.06 -5.52 13.13
N ALA A 133 13.05 -5.38 13.99
CA ALA A 133 14.47 -5.29 13.61
C ALA A 133 15.33 -6.30 14.38
N GLY A 134 16.53 -6.54 13.88
CA GLY A 134 17.53 -7.42 14.53
C GLY A 134 17.05 -8.88 14.58
N ASN A 135 17.24 -9.53 15.72
CA ASN A 135 16.88 -10.94 15.91
C ASN A 135 15.36 -11.19 16.00
N ALA A 136 14.57 -10.15 16.25
CA ALA A 136 13.12 -10.25 16.28
C ALA A 136 12.48 -10.10 14.89
N THR A 137 13.25 -9.73 13.86
CA THR A 137 12.69 -9.57 12.52
C THR A 137 12.27 -10.92 11.95
N THR A 138 11.07 -10.94 11.39
CA THR A 138 10.51 -12.08 10.67
C THR A 138 10.23 -11.73 9.20
N ALA A 139 10.26 -10.43 8.87
CA ALA A 139 10.08 -9.96 7.50
C ALA A 139 11.44 -9.62 6.87
N ILE A 140 11.62 -10.00 5.62
CA ILE A 140 12.85 -9.82 4.85
C ILE A 140 12.92 -8.38 4.35
N PRO A 141 13.96 -7.60 4.70
CA PRO A 141 14.17 -6.30 4.08
C PRO A 141 14.54 -6.46 2.60
N TYR A 142 14.06 -5.55 1.76
CA TYR A 142 14.43 -5.49 0.35
C TYR A 142 15.94 -5.60 0.14
N GLY A 143 16.36 -6.40 -0.81
CA GLY A 143 17.75 -6.59 -1.19
C GLY A 143 18.58 -7.46 -0.24
N HIS A 144 18.00 -7.98 0.85
CA HIS A 144 18.75 -8.76 1.84
C HIS A 144 19.40 -10.00 1.22
N PHE A 145 18.64 -10.77 0.43
CA PHE A 145 19.11 -11.96 -0.25
C PHE A 145 19.44 -11.74 -1.74
N THR A 146 19.03 -10.61 -2.30
CA THR A 146 19.25 -10.31 -3.72
C THR A 146 20.39 -9.32 -3.98
N GLY A 147 20.90 -8.67 -2.94
CA GLY A 147 21.93 -7.64 -3.07
C GLY A 147 21.47 -6.34 -3.72
N ARG A 148 20.17 -6.23 -4.05
CA ARG A 148 19.59 -5.02 -4.68
C ARG A 148 19.52 -3.88 -3.68
N SER A 149 19.65 -2.66 -4.15
CA SER A 149 19.52 -1.45 -3.34
C SER A 149 18.17 -0.78 -3.57
N PHE A 150 17.61 -0.20 -2.52
CA PHE A 150 16.39 0.59 -2.55
C PHE A 150 16.59 1.90 -1.80
N GLN A 151 16.15 3.01 -2.38
CA GLN A 151 16.34 4.33 -1.77
C GLN A 151 15.23 4.61 -0.77
N THR A 152 15.61 4.98 0.43
CA THR A 152 14.72 5.42 1.50
C THR A 152 15.23 6.72 2.11
N GLY A 153 14.37 7.50 2.72
CA GLY A 153 14.80 8.73 3.41
C GLY A 153 13.79 9.85 3.40
N ILE A 154 14.31 11.08 3.49
CA ILE A 154 13.51 12.29 3.61
C ILE A 154 13.01 12.76 2.24
N GLY A 155 11.88 13.45 2.22
CA GLY A 155 11.30 14.06 1.03
C GLY A 155 10.21 13.22 0.40
N THR A 156 10.41 12.73 -0.82
CA THR A 156 9.44 11.93 -1.57
C THR A 156 9.79 10.44 -1.60
N LEU A 157 10.73 10.04 -0.78
CA LEU A 157 11.17 8.66 -0.67
C LEU A 157 10.36 7.92 0.42
N PRO A 158 10.25 6.59 0.33
CA PRO A 158 9.72 5.77 1.42
C PRO A 158 10.49 5.96 2.72
N ALA A 159 9.78 6.02 3.84
CA ALA A 159 10.39 6.20 5.17
C ALA A 159 11.25 5.00 5.60
N ALA A 160 10.91 3.81 5.14
CA ALA A 160 11.62 2.57 5.47
C ALA A 160 11.73 1.66 4.24
N LEU A 161 12.68 0.73 4.29
CA LEU A 161 12.82 -0.32 3.26
C LEU A 161 11.55 -1.16 3.20
N PRO A 162 11.01 -1.43 2.01
CA PRO A 162 9.91 -2.37 1.88
C PRO A 162 10.37 -3.76 2.29
N ARG A 163 9.44 -4.56 2.78
CA ARG A 163 9.73 -5.89 3.32
C ARG A 163 8.75 -6.92 2.81
N TYR A 164 9.15 -8.18 2.82
CA TYR A 164 8.30 -9.27 2.38
C TYR A 164 8.45 -10.52 3.24
N ILE A 165 7.49 -11.41 3.11
CA ILE A 165 7.54 -12.79 3.59
C ILE A 165 7.13 -13.74 2.48
N ILE A 166 7.57 -14.99 2.58
CA ILE A 166 7.30 -16.04 1.62
C ILE A 166 6.64 -17.20 2.38
N GLU A 167 5.37 -17.45 2.12
CA GLU A 167 4.66 -18.59 2.66
C GLU A 167 4.62 -19.70 1.60
N TYR A 168 5.21 -20.85 1.87
CA TYR A 168 5.16 -21.98 0.95
C TYR A 168 4.06 -22.96 1.33
N MET A 169 3.42 -23.51 0.31
CA MET A 169 2.34 -24.48 0.45
C MET A 169 2.45 -25.57 -0.59
N PRO A 170 2.18 -26.83 -0.25
CA PRO A 170 2.17 -27.90 -1.23
C PRO A 170 1.08 -27.66 -2.28
N TYR A 171 1.45 -27.80 -3.55
CA TYR A 171 0.56 -27.62 -4.68
C TYR A 171 0.44 -28.93 -5.47
N ARG A 172 -0.79 -29.34 -5.77
CA ARG A 172 -1.10 -30.45 -6.62
C ARG A 172 -1.93 -29.98 -7.81
N GLY A 173 -1.28 -29.75 -8.92
CA GLY A 173 -1.92 -29.31 -10.15
C GLY A 173 -2.51 -30.47 -10.96
N PRO A 174 -3.43 -30.17 -11.88
CA PRO A 174 -3.91 -31.16 -12.85
C PRO A 174 -2.74 -31.71 -13.68
N GLY A 175 -2.62 -33.03 -13.79
CA GLY A 175 -1.57 -33.69 -14.60
C GLY A 175 -0.27 -34.03 -13.86
N HIS A 176 -0.16 -33.70 -12.55
CA HIS A 176 0.97 -34.11 -11.74
C HIS A 176 0.76 -35.51 -11.15
N SER A 177 1.83 -36.31 -11.10
CA SER A 177 1.80 -37.61 -10.41
C SER A 177 1.65 -37.39 -8.90
N ALA A 178 1.02 -38.34 -8.21
CA ALA A 178 0.84 -38.26 -6.75
C ALA A 178 2.17 -38.22 -5.98
N GLU A 179 3.26 -38.63 -6.62
CA GLU A 179 4.59 -38.72 -6.04
C GLU A 179 5.40 -37.40 -6.15
N GLN A 180 5.05 -36.50 -7.07
CA GLN A 180 5.72 -35.21 -7.24
C GLN A 180 4.99 -34.12 -6.47
N VAL A 181 5.62 -33.67 -5.36
CA VAL A 181 5.14 -32.51 -4.60
C VAL A 181 5.78 -31.27 -5.17
N GLU A 182 4.97 -30.39 -5.73
CA GLU A 182 5.39 -29.02 -6.07
C GLU A 182 4.98 -28.04 -4.99
N TYR A 183 5.61 -26.90 -4.96
CA TYR A 183 5.29 -25.84 -4.03
C TYR A 183 4.87 -24.56 -4.74
N LEU A 184 3.79 -23.98 -4.24
CA LEU A 184 3.35 -22.62 -4.57
C LEU A 184 3.80 -21.69 -3.44
N TYR A 185 4.29 -20.53 -3.81
CA TYR A 185 4.75 -19.52 -2.87
C TYR A 185 3.77 -18.36 -2.86
N ARG A 186 3.17 -18.09 -1.71
CA ARG A 186 2.44 -16.85 -1.48
C ARG A 186 3.40 -15.83 -0.92
N ILE A 187 3.66 -14.78 -1.69
CA ILE A 187 4.50 -13.67 -1.30
C ILE A 187 3.60 -12.57 -0.75
N THR A 188 3.85 -12.09 0.45
CA THR A 188 3.21 -10.90 1.00
C THR A 188 4.27 -9.84 1.20
N ALA A 189 4.17 -8.74 0.46
CA ALA A 189 5.07 -7.61 0.55
C ALA A 189 4.38 -6.40 1.15
N VAL A 190 5.11 -5.65 1.98
CA VAL A 190 4.65 -4.41 2.59
C VAL A 190 5.61 -3.29 2.21
N GLY A 191 5.06 -2.28 1.54
CA GLY A 191 5.74 -1.03 1.24
C GLY A 191 5.30 0.07 2.18
N PHE A 192 6.19 1.01 2.43
CA PHE A 192 5.98 2.17 3.28
C PHE A 192 5.93 3.44 2.44
N GLY A 193 5.07 4.38 2.82
CA GLY A 193 5.00 5.71 2.23
C GLY A 193 6.09 6.62 2.77
N VAL A 194 5.93 7.92 2.57
CA VAL A 194 6.78 8.95 3.19
C VAL A 194 6.72 8.88 4.72
N ARG A 195 5.61 8.36 5.24
CA ARG A 195 5.42 8.06 6.67
C ARG A 195 5.35 6.55 6.87
N GLU A 196 6.00 6.03 7.89
CA GLU A 196 5.94 4.61 8.26
C GLU A 196 4.51 4.14 8.59
N THR A 197 3.63 5.06 8.95
CA THR A 197 2.21 4.77 9.21
C THR A 197 1.41 4.52 7.94
N THR A 198 1.86 5.06 6.80
CA THR A 198 1.25 4.79 5.49
C THR A 198 1.86 3.51 4.93
N ARG A 199 1.05 2.45 4.87
CA ARG A 199 1.50 1.12 4.45
C ARG A 199 0.57 0.55 3.39
N VAL A 200 1.15 -0.12 2.42
CA VAL A 200 0.42 -0.91 1.42
C VAL A 200 0.95 -2.32 1.47
N ALA A 201 0.05 -3.28 1.62
CA ALA A 201 0.36 -4.71 1.54
C ALA A 201 -0.14 -5.27 0.21
N LEU A 202 0.74 -5.94 -0.51
CA LEU A 202 0.43 -6.64 -1.75
C LEU A 202 0.72 -8.12 -1.59
N GLN A 203 -0.05 -8.95 -2.29
CA GLN A 203 0.17 -10.39 -2.32
C GLN A 203 0.25 -10.88 -3.76
N SER A 204 1.18 -11.78 -4.01
CA SER A 204 1.27 -12.54 -5.25
C SER A 204 1.43 -14.03 -4.97
N PHE A 205 1.09 -14.85 -5.97
CA PHE A 205 1.38 -16.27 -5.95
C PHE A 205 2.42 -16.55 -7.03
N TYR A 206 3.50 -17.16 -6.60
CA TYR A 206 4.62 -17.48 -7.46
C TYR A 206 4.90 -18.98 -7.49
N ARG A 207 5.22 -19.51 -8.65
CA ARG A 207 5.71 -20.88 -8.82
C ARG A 207 7.12 -20.85 -9.37
N LYS A 208 8.06 -21.47 -8.66
CA LYS A 208 9.43 -21.56 -9.13
C LYS A 208 9.48 -22.37 -10.41
N MET A 209 10.11 -21.83 -11.43
CA MET A 209 10.34 -22.53 -12.68
C MET A 209 11.61 -23.38 -12.61
N PRO A 210 11.63 -24.58 -13.16
CA PRO A 210 12.86 -25.34 -13.30
C PRO A 210 13.85 -24.53 -14.14
N LEU A 211 15.10 -24.48 -13.70
CA LEU A 211 16.21 -23.83 -14.42
C LEU A 211 16.80 -24.79 -15.45
#